data_1c9403cdb06a8652f73dd65340f21aca
#
_entry.id   1c9403cdb06a8652f73dd65340f21aca
#
_cell.length_a   1.000
_cell.length_b   1.000
_cell.length_c   1.000
_cell.angle_alpha   90.00
_cell.angle_beta   90.00
_cell.angle_gamma   90.00
#
_symmetry.space_group_name_H-M   'P 1'
#
loop_
_entity.id
_entity.type
_entity.pdbx_description
1 polymer ?
#
loop_
_entity_poly.entity_id
_entity_poly.type
_entity_poly.pdbx_seq_one_letter_code
_entity_poly.pdbx_strand_id
1 'polypeptide(L)'
;MIDLHVHFPMRLLGGVESPRDVIKGMTRVRGREDGKLRAAVLAIAARLFNFRDWDGTWRVTPQLLEQGEVSIACSVLYRPFSEMDLDEPYGSPPESAYYPKLIELLEATEAEVARTGGVTVRTAADLDQPGQRYVHCIEGGFHLGATPEDVTANVHELADRGVLYITLAHLFWRRVAANTPALPFLPDAIYNLVFPQNKDAALSELGEAAVKAMYERKVLVDISHMRDDAIDETFALIEALDKETGRDPRAYPVIASHSGYRFGGQKYNLSDRTIVRIAVRGGVVGLIFAQHQINDGLRRTETKTLGESVAILARHIDAIGPQHVALGSDLDGFIKPTLGGIETAADLAPLAAALKSRYPAEADDILENNARRVIAARFA
;
A
#
# COMPACT_ATOMS: atom_id res chain seq x y z
N MET A 1 -5.15 16.18 -8.36
CA MET A 1 -5.50 14.77 -8.20
C MET A 1 -4.97 14.20 -6.89
N ILE A 2 -5.41 13.00 -6.49
CA ILE A 2 -4.98 12.31 -5.26
C ILE A 2 -4.29 11.00 -5.64
N ASP A 3 -3.13 10.73 -5.03
CA ASP A 3 -2.48 9.42 -5.07
C ASP A 3 -2.67 8.73 -3.71
N LEU A 4 -3.42 7.62 -3.68
CA LEU A 4 -3.78 6.91 -2.45
C LEU A 4 -2.63 6.09 -1.84
N HIS A 5 -1.55 5.86 -2.60
CA HIS A 5 -0.44 5.05 -2.11
C HIS A 5 0.86 5.41 -2.79
N VAL A 6 1.73 6.11 -2.06
CA VAL A 6 3.03 6.53 -2.58
C VAL A 6 4.10 6.53 -1.48
N HIS A 7 5.28 5.98 -1.77
CA HIS A 7 6.35 5.79 -0.78
C HIS A 7 7.26 7.02 -0.63
N PHE A 8 6.65 8.20 -0.47
CA PHE A 8 7.37 9.45 -0.20
C PHE A 8 8.37 9.34 0.99
N PRO A 9 8.05 8.66 2.11
CA PRO A 9 8.97 8.53 3.25
C PRO A 9 10.17 7.62 3.01
N MET A 10 10.18 6.78 1.98
CA MET A 10 11.25 5.80 1.74
C MET A 10 12.63 6.47 1.65
N ARG A 11 12.70 7.67 1.07
CA ARG A 11 13.92 8.47 0.94
C ARG A 11 14.42 9.09 2.25
N LEU A 12 13.62 9.03 3.32
CA LEU A 12 13.94 9.58 4.64
C LEU A 12 14.43 8.50 5.63
N LEU A 13 14.50 7.24 5.19
CA LEU A 13 15.06 6.16 5.98
C LEU A 13 16.52 6.45 6.33
N GLY A 14 16.88 6.34 7.61
CA GLY A 14 18.23 6.60 8.07
C GLY A 14 19.28 5.71 7.36
N GLY A 15 20.35 6.32 6.86
CA GLY A 15 21.43 5.64 6.15
C GLY A 15 21.10 5.22 4.70
N VAL A 16 20.03 5.76 4.13
CA VAL A 16 19.60 5.53 2.75
C VAL A 16 19.77 6.81 1.95
N GLU A 17 20.63 6.80 0.93
CA GLU A 17 20.84 7.92 0.02
C GLU A 17 20.15 7.68 -1.34
N SER A 18 19.96 6.40 -1.68
CA SER A 18 19.34 6.00 -2.95
C SER A 18 18.45 4.76 -2.76
N PRO A 19 17.51 4.50 -3.68
CA PRO A 19 16.72 3.27 -3.68
C PRO A 19 17.57 1.99 -3.65
N ARG A 20 18.78 2.02 -4.23
CA ARG A 20 19.71 0.88 -4.20
C ARG A 20 20.23 0.55 -2.80
N ASP A 21 20.32 1.55 -1.92
CA ASP A 21 20.79 1.33 -0.54
C ASP A 21 19.73 0.63 0.30
N VAL A 22 18.45 0.87 0.01
CA VAL A 22 17.33 0.11 0.62
C VAL A 22 17.49 -1.37 0.32
N ILE A 23 17.71 -1.73 -0.95
CA ILE A 23 17.86 -3.13 -1.38
C ILE A 23 19.10 -3.77 -0.76
N LYS A 24 20.24 -3.06 -0.73
CA LYS A 24 21.45 -3.56 -0.08
C LYS A 24 21.22 -3.79 1.42
N GLY A 25 20.47 -2.91 2.08
CA GLY A 25 20.10 -3.05 3.49
C GLY A 25 19.23 -4.27 3.74
N MET A 26 18.19 -4.49 2.92
CA MET A 26 17.28 -5.64 3.02
C MET A 26 17.98 -6.98 2.80
N THR A 27 19.00 -7.03 1.97
CA THR A 27 19.73 -8.27 1.64
C THR A 27 20.95 -8.51 2.53
N ARG A 28 21.22 -7.63 3.50
CA ARG A 28 22.35 -7.75 4.41
C ARG A 28 22.04 -8.73 5.54
N VAL A 29 22.65 -9.91 5.47
CA VAL A 29 22.54 -10.92 6.54
C VAL A 29 23.52 -10.60 7.67
N ARG A 30 23.06 -10.63 8.89
CA ARG A 30 23.85 -10.49 10.12
C ARG A 30 23.79 -11.79 10.92
N GLY A 31 24.65 -12.72 10.57
CA GLY A 31 25.01 -13.82 11.49
C GLY A 31 24.21 -15.12 11.45
N ARG A 32 23.01 -15.21 10.86
CA ARG A 32 22.21 -16.45 10.83
C ARG A 32 22.32 -17.22 9.52
N GLU A 33 22.46 -18.54 9.60
CA GLU A 33 22.58 -19.41 8.41
C GLU A 33 21.26 -19.58 7.64
N ASP A 34 20.13 -19.68 8.35
CA ASP A 34 18.80 -19.80 7.74
C ASP A 34 18.35 -18.50 7.01
N GLY A 35 18.87 -17.35 7.40
CA GLY A 35 18.68 -16.09 6.68
C GLY A 35 19.40 -16.02 5.33
N LYS A 36 20.49 -16.77 5.14
CA LYS A 36 21.30 -16.72 3.90
C LYS A 36 20.54 -17.14 2.66
N LEU A 37 19.68 -18.17 2.77
CA LEU A 37 18.86 -18.62 1.64
C LEU A 37 17.86 -17.54 1.23
N ARG A 38 17.16 -16.94 2.20
CA ARG A 38 16.19 -15.87 1.95
C ARG A 38 16.86 -14.62 1.40
N ALA A 39 18.00 -14.23 1.97
CA ALA A 39 18.83 -13.15 1.44
C ALA A 39 19.27 -13.39 -0.01
N ALA A 40 19.70 -14.61 -0.34
CA ALA A 40 20.09 -14.97 -1.69
C ALA A 40 18.90 -14.90 -2.67
N VAL A 41 17.72 -15.41 -2.27
CA VAL A 41 16.49 -15.31 -3.07
C VAL A 41 16.14 -13.86 -3.32
N LEU A 42 16.17 -13.01 -2.30
CA LEU A 42 15.88 -11.57 -2.43
C LEU A 42 16.92 -10.84 -3.28
N ALA A 43 18.21 -11.14 -3.11
CA ALA A 43 19.26 -10.53 -3.90
C ALA A 43 19.16 -10.90 -5.39
N ILE A 44 18.81 -12.16 -5.69
CA ILE A 44 18.52 -12.61 -7.06
C ILE A 44 17.28 -11.88 -7.59
N ALA A 45 16.25 -11.77 -6.76
CA ALA A 45 15.05 -11.05 -7.03
C ALA A 45 15.29 -9.61 -7.45
N ALA A 46 15.92 -8.88 -6.57
CA ALA A 46 16.28 -7.49 -6.79
C ALA A 46 17.14 -7.29 -8.06
N ARG A 47 18.01 -8.27 -8.35
CA ARG A 47 18.94 -8.19 -9.48
C ARG A 47 18.30 -8.48 -10.82
N LEU A 48 17.30 -9.37 -10.88
CA LEU A 48 16.76 -9.87 -12.12
C LEU A 48 15.46 -9.21 -12.60
N PHE A 49 14.62 -8.70 -11.70
CA PHE A 49 13.24 -8.40 -12.05
C PHE A 49 12.75 -6.99 -11.75
N ASN A 50 12.87 -6.47 -10.54
CA ASN A 50 12.24 -5.21 -10.18
C ASN A 50 13.17 -3.99 -10.26
N PHE A 51 14.49 -4.24 -10.27
CA PHE A 51 15.46 -3.16 -10.07
C PHE A 51 16.51 -3.11 -11.17
N ARG A 52 16.35 -3.92 -12.23
CA ARG A 52 17.31 -4.02 -13.33
C ARG A 52 17.55 -2.68 -14.02
N ASP A 53 16.46 -1.93 -14.18
CA ASP A 53 16.46 -0.65 -14.91
C ASP A 53 16.34 0.56 -13.96
N TRP A 54 16.54 0.35 -12.65
CA TRP A 54 16.50 1.44 -11.70
C TRP A 54 17.80 2.25 -11.78
N ASP A 55 17.68 3.50 -12.17
CA ASP A 55 18.81 4.43 -12.32
C ASP A 55 19.39 4.93 -10.99
N GLY A 56 18.71 4.66 -9.87
CA GLY A 56 19.10 5.06 -8.53
C GLY A 56 18.56 6.41 -8.11
N THR A 57 17.62 7.00 -8.88
CA THR A 57 16.94 8.24 -8.50
C THR A 57 15.61 7.94 -7.80
N TRP A 58 15.19 8.86 -6.92
CA TRP A 58 13.87 8.81 -6.30
C TRP A 58 12.80 9.23 -7.31
N ARG A 59 11.70 8.50 -7.33
CA ARG A 59 10.56 8.73 -8.22
C ARG A 59 9.51 9.63 -7.59
N VAL A 60 9.60 9.79 -6.26
CA VAL A 60 8.68 10.60 -5.46
C VAL A 60 9.47 11.62 -4.68
N THR A 61 9.34 12.88 -5.07
CA THR A 61 9.84 14.04 -4.34
C THR A 61 8.76 15.13 -4.34
N PRO A 62 8.82 16.13 -3.46
CA PRO A 62 7.85 17.23 -3.48
C PRO A 62 7.73 17.89 -4.85
N GLN A 63 8.87 18.10 -5.54
CA GLN A 63 8.91 18.70 -6.88
C GLN A 63 8.25 17.82 -7.94
N LEU A 64 8.49 16.50 -7.90
CA LEU A 64 7.88 15.56 -8.85
C LEU A 64 6.38 15.43 -8.61
N LEU A 65 5.92 15.43 -7.35
CA LEU A 65 4.50 15.43 -7.01
C LEU A 65 3.82 16.75 -7.49
N GLU A 66 4.48 17.88 -7.34
CA GLU A 66 3.99 19.17 -7.85
C GLU A 66 3.90 19.16 -9.39
N GLN A 67 4.94 18.70 -10.09
CA GLN A 67 4.95 18.56 -11.55
C GLN A 67 3.87 17.59 -12.05
N GLY A 68 3.57 16.56 -11.26
CA GLY A 68 2.50 15.60 -11.52
C GLY A 68 1.10 16.07 -11.16
N GLU A 69 0.95 17.31 -10.67
CA GLU A 69 -0.33 17.88 -10.22
C GLU A 69 -1.01 17.05 -9.10
N VAL A 70 -0.21 16.38 -8.27
CA VAL A 70 -0.70 15.63 -7.11
C VAL A 70 -0.97 16.60 -5.98
N SER A 71 -2.23 16.90 -5.73
CA SER A 71 -2.64 17.83 -4.68
C SER A 71 -2.65 17.20 -3.28
N ILE A 72 -2.94 15.89 -3.19
CA ILE A 72 -2.89 15.10 -1.95
C ILE A 72 -2.13 13.81 -2.24
N ALA A 73 -1.09 13.55 -1.45
CA ALA A 73 -0.32 12.32 -1.49
C ALA A 73 -0.54 11.51 -0.21
N CYS A 74 -1.07 10.29 -0.32
CA CYS A 74 -1.10 9.35 0.79
C CYS A 74 0.30 8.78 0.99
N SER A 75 0.99 9.34 1.98
CA SER A 75 2.40 9.15 2.28
C SER A 75 2.58 7.89 3.12
N VAL A 76 3.10 6.83 2.51
CA VAL A 76 3.17 5.49 3.09
C VAL A 76 4.42 5.33 3.94
N LEU A 77 4.23 5.17 5.23
CA LEU A 77 5.26 4.83 6.20
C LEU A 77 5.49 3.32 6.17
N TYR A 78 6.66 2.92 5.71
CA TYR A 78 7.07 1.54 5.59
C TYR A 78 8.56 1.38 5.91
N ARG A 79 8.90 0.36 6.68
CA ARG A 79 10.29 0.06 7.03
C ARG A 79 10.68 -1.33 6.52
N PRO A 80 11.28 -1.43 5.33
CA PRO A 80 11.68 -2.70 4.73
C PRO A 80 12.65 -3.51 5.59
N PHE A 81 13.52 -2.83 6.36
CA PHE A 81 14.47 -3.49 7.24
C PHE A 81 13.83 -4.20 8.44
N SER A 82 12.63 -3.76 8.85
CA SER A 82 11.87 -4.42 9.92
C SER A 82 11.07 -5.61 9.38
N GLU A 83 10.54 -5.52 8.16
CA GLU A 83 9.86 -6.65 7.53
C GLU A 83 10.84 -7.76 7.15
N MET A 84 11.97 -7.38 6.56
CA MET A 84 13.06 -8.28 6.17
C MET A 84 14.15 -8.35 7.23
N ASP A 85 13.75 -8.46 8.49
CA ASP A 85 14.70 -8.72 9.57
C ASP A 85 15.22 -10.15 9.44
N LEU A 86 16.38 -10.29 8.80
CA LEU A 86 17.02 -11.59 8.58
C LEU A 86 17.82 -12.06 9.80
N ASP A 87 17.92 -11.23 10.86
CA ASP A 87 18.54 -11.60 12.13
C ASP A 87 17.56 -12.42 12.98
N GLU A 88 16.24 -12.31 12.72
CA GLU A 88 15.20 -13.09 13.38
C GLU A 88 14.73 -14.30 12.54
N PRO A 89 14.28 -15.39 13.20
CA PRO A 89 13.67 -16.51 12.48
C PRO A 89 12.46 -16.04 11.66
N TYR A 90 12.34 -16.53 10.44
CA TYR A 90 11.19 -16.19 9.60
C TYR A 90 9.87 -16.61 10.27
N GLY A 91 8.90 -15.71 10.30
CA GLY A 91 7.61 -15.94 10.95
C GLY A 91 7.63 -15.75 12.47
N SER A 92 8.72 -15.22 13.06
CA SER A 92 8.72 -14.74 14.43
C SER A 92 7.68 -13.63 14.63
N PRO A 93 7.17 -13.44 15.86
CA PRO A 93 6.38 -12.26 16.19
C PRO A 93 7.13 -10.97 15.83
N PRO A 94 6.43 -9.87 15.53
CA PRO A 94 7.07 -8.58 15.37
C PRO A 94 7.85 -8.19 16.62
N GLU A 95 9.00 -7.53 16.45
CA GLU A 95 9.75 -7.00 17.58
C GLU A 95 9.15 -5.70 18.10
N SER A 96 9.21 -5.49 19.41
CA SER A 96 8.77 -4.25 20.06
C SER A 96 9.52 -3.00 19.55
N ALA A 97 10.73 -3.18 19.04
CA ALA A 97 11.54 -2.12 18.46
C ALA A 97 11.04 -1.60 17.11
N TYR A 98 10.12 -2.29 16.43
CA TYR A 98 9.65 -1.86 15.10
C TYR A 98 8.76 -0.64 15.17
N TYR A 99 7.91 -0.54 16.19
CA TYR A 99 7.02 0.61 16.37
C TYR A 99 7.78 1.93 16.63
N PRO A 100 8.70 2.03 17.61
CA PRO A 100 9.49 3.24 17.79
C PRO A 100 10.23 3.69 16.52
N LYS A 101 10.77 2.75 15.75
CA LYS A 101 11.43 3.05 14.46
C LYS A 101 10.44 3.56 13.40
N LEU A 102 9.18 3.11 13.43
CA LEU A 102 8.13 3.65 12.56
C LEU A 102 7.81 5.10 12.94
N ILE A 103 7.73 5.40 14.23
CA ILE A 103 7.50 6.76 14.75
C ILE A 103 8.64 7.70 14.36
N GLU A 104 9.90 7.25 14.46
CA GLU A 104 11.05 8.03 13.95
C GLU A 104 10.89 8.41 12.46
N LEU A 105 10.42 7.47 11.63
CA LEU A 105 10.17 7.74 10.21
C LEU A 105 9.00 8.70 10.01
N LEU A 106 7.94 8.57 10.81
CA LEU A 106 6.80 9.48 10.78
C LEU A 106 7.25 10.91 11.11
N GLU A 107 8.01 11.10 12.19
CA GLU A 107 8.52 12.41 12.61
C GLU A 107 9.47 13.02 11.56
N ALA A 108 10.35 12.22 10.98
CA ALA A 108 11.20 12.66 9.88
C ALA A 108 10.38 13.08 8.64
N THR A 109 9.26 12.38 8.39
CA THR A 109 8.37 12.72 7.27
C THR A 109 7.63 14.02 7.52
N GLU A 110 7.08 14.22 8.72
CA GLU A 110 6.43 15.48 9.10
C GLU A 110 7.39 16.67 9.04
N ALA A 111 8.63 16.49 9.51
CA ALA A 111 9.67 17.52 9.43
C ALA A 111 10.00 17.88 7.97
N GLU A 112 10.09 16.90 7.09
CA GLU A 112 10.34 17.12 5.66
C GLU A 112 9.15 17.81 4.97
N VAL A 113 7.93 17.40 5.27
CA VAL A 113 6.70 18.05 4.76
C VAL A 113 6.69 19.54 5.17
N ALA A 114 6.96 19.83 6.44
CA ALA A 114 7.02 21.22 6.93
C ALA A 114 8.15 22.01 6.26
N ARG A 115 9.33 21.41 6.12
CA ARG A 115 10.50 22.03 5.47
C ARG A 115 10.22 22.41 4.01
N THR A 116 9.41 21.65 3.31
CA THR A 116 9.05 21.89 1.90
C THR A 116 7.79 22.72 1.71
N GLY A 117 7.21 23.23 2.80
CA GLY A 117 5.99 24.05 2.76
C GLY A 117 4.70 23.28 2.51
N GLY A 118 4.73 21.95 2.67
CA GLY A 118 3.56 21.09 2.57
C GLY A 118 2.72 21.09 3.85
N VAL A 119 1.53 20.52 3.77
CA VAL A 119 0.59 20.39 4.89
C VAL A 119 0.44 18.92 5.26
N THR A 120 0.67 18.57 6.52
CA THR A 120 0.29 17.27 7.07
C THR A 120 -1.20 17.29 7.42
N VAL A 121 -1.98 16.43 6.79
CA VAL A 121 -3.43 16.31 7.02
C VAL A 121 -3.68 15.53 8.30
N ARG A 122 -4.38 16.12 9.25
CA ARG A 122 -4.82 15.50 10.51
C ARG A 122 -6.32 15.66 10.77
N THR A 123 -6.94 16.58 10.03
CA THR A 123 -8.38 16.89 10.13
C THR A 123 -9.00 17.05 8.75
N ALA A 124 -10.33 17.01 8.67
CA ALA A 124 -11.04 17.26 7.41
C ALA A 124 -10.73 18.66 6.84
N ALA A 125 -10.53 19.66 7.70
CA ALA A 125 -10.23 21.03 7.26
C ALA A 125 -8.86 21.15 6.57
N ASP A 126 -7.91 20.29 6.90
CA ASP A 126 -6.59 20.28 6.28
C ASP A 126 -6.64 19.84 4.82
N LEU A 127 -7.68 19.09 4.41
CA LEU A 127 -7.87 18.65 3.03
C LEU A 127 -8.09 19.82 2.05
N ASP A 128 -8.55 20.96 2.54
CA ASP A 128 -8.83 22.14 1.74
C ASP A 128 -7.76 23.25 1.87
N GLN A 129 -6.71 22.99 2.64
CA GLN A 129 -5.57 23.90 2.76
C GLN A 129 -4.87 24.06 1.41
N PRO A 130 -4.35 25.26 1.09
CA PRO A 130 -3.57 25.46 -0.13
C PRO A 130 -2.23 24.73 -0.05
N GLY A 131 -1.67 24.40 -1.23
CA GLY A 131 -0.38 23.72 -1.35
C GLY A 131 -0.53 22.19 -1.39
N GLN A 132 0.62 21.53 -1.32
CA GLN A 132 0.69 20.08 -1.35
C GLN A 132 0.38 19.48 0.02
N ARG A 133 -0.50 18.52 0.07
CA ARG A 133 -1.00 17.90 1.31
C ARG A 133 -0.57 16.45 1.38
N TYR A 134 -0.17 16.03 2.57
CA TYR A 134 0.30 14.67 2.83
C TYR A 134 -0.57 14.03 3.92
N VAL A 135 -1.13 12.87 3.61
CA VAL A 135 -1.90 12.05 4.56
C VAL A 135 -1.07 10.83 4.90
N HIS A 136 -0.73 10.64 6.17
CA HIS A 136 0.09 9.51 6.58
C HIS A 136 -0.69 8.21 6.56
N CYS A 137 -0.06 7.16 6.02
CA CYS A 137 -0.57 5.82 5.93
C CYS A 137 0.52 4.84 6.37
N ILE A 138 0.17 3.63 6.76
CA ILE A 138 1.14 2.63 7.19
C ILE A 138 0.99 1.39 6.33
N GLU A 139 2.10 0.85 5.87
CA GLU A 139 2.13 -0.43 5.19
C GLU A 139 2.88 -1.48 6.02
N GLY A 140 2.16 -2.58 6.30
CA GLY A 140 2.62 -3.68 7.11
C GLY A 140 2.20 -3.57 8.59
N GLY A 141 1.17 -4.32 8.97
CA GLY A 141 0.67 -4.38 10.35
C GLY A 141 1.70 -4.88 11.37
N PHE A 142 2.80 -5.49 10.92
CA PHE A 142 3.91 -5.91 11.79
C PHE A 142 4.63 -4.75 12.50
N HIS A 143 4.43 -3.52 12.07
CA HIS A 143 4.96 -2.35 12.77
C HIS A 143 4.22 -2.06 14.09
N LEU A 144 3.01 -2.60 14.27
CA LEU A 144 2.08 -2.17 15.31
C LEU A 144 2.42 -2.72 16.70
N GLY A 145 3.24 -3.75 16.81
CA GLY A 145 3.61 -4.31 18.12
C GLY A 145 3.66 -5.83 18.14
N ALA A 146 4.13 -6.37 19.25
CA ALA A 146 4.36 -7.81 19.47
C ALA A 146 3.20 -8.51 20.17
N THR A 147 2.33 -7.77 20.86
CA THR A 147 1.16 -8.27 21.59
C THR A 147 -0.12 -7.55 21.14
N PRO A 148 -1.30 -8.15 21.34
CA PRO A 148 -2.58 -7.48 21.05
C PRO A 148 -2.77 -6.15 21.78
N GLU A 149 -2.26 -6.04 23.01
CA GLU A 149 -2.29 -4.82 23.83
C GLU A 149 -1.44 -3.72 23.22
N ASP A 150 -0.20 -4.04 22.79
CA ASP A 150 0.69 -3.10 22.11
C ASP A 150 0.06 -2.63 20.80
N VAL A 151 -0.48 -3.55 20.00
CA VAL A 151 -1.15 -3.24 18.73
C VAL A 151 -2.30 -2.28 18.96
N THR A 152 -3.15 -2.53 19.95
CA THR A 152 -4.28 -1.65 20.27
C THR A 152 -3.82 -0.26 20.66
N ALA A 153 -2.87 -0.16 21.59
CA ALA A 153 -2.34 1.12 22.08
C ALA A 153 -1.69 1.92 20.93
N ASN A 154 -0.89 1.25 20.11
CA ASN A 154 -0.16 1.88 19.01
C ASN A 154 -1.09 2.33 17.87
N VAL A 155 -2.15 1.57 17.56
CA VAL A 155 -3.19 2.01 16.60
C VAL A 155 -3.91 3.25 17.13
N HIS A 156 -4.21 3.33 18.43
CA HIS A 156 -4.81 4.52 19.02
C HIS A 156 -3.89 5.75 18.92
N GLU A 157 -2.60 5.60 19.23
CA GLU A 157 -1.61 6.68 19.05
C GLU A 157 -1.53 7.14 17.59
N LEU A 158 -1.45 6.21 16.64
CA LEU A 158 -1.41 6.52 15.22
C LEU A 158 -2.68 7.21 14.73
N ALA A 159 -3.83 6.83 15.29
CA ALA A 159 -5.09 7.51 15.02
C ALA A 159 -5.07 8.97 15.48
N ASP A 160 -4.50 9.26 16.67
CA ASP A 160 -4.34 10.62 17.19
C ASP A 160 -3.37 11.46 16.35
N ARG A 161 -2.40 10.81 15.69
CA ARG A 161 -1.48 11.44 14.72
C ARG A 161 -2.08 11.64 13.32
N GLY A 162 -3.34 11.23 13.09
CA GLY A 162 -4.04 11.44 11.81
C GLY A 162 -3.74 10.39 10.74
N VAL A 163 -3.27 9.19 11.12
CA VAL A 163 -3.07 8.09 10.15
C VAL A 163 -4.41 7.72 9.50
N LEU A 164 -4.42 7.68 8.17
CA LEU A 164 -5.62 7.38 7.36
C LEU A 164 -5.95 5.90 7.36
N TYR A 165 -4.99 5.07 6.98
CA TYR A 165 -5.18 3.62 6.87
C TYR A 165 -3.92 2.85 7.28
N ILE A 166 -4.11 1.57 7.54
CA ILE A 166 -3.04 0.60 7.77
C ILE A 166 -3.29 -0.61 6.87
N THR A 167 -2.29 -0.95 6.04
CA THR A 167 -2.23 -2.19 5.27
C THR A 167 -1.75 -3.30 6.20
N LEU A 168 -2.59 -4.29 6.49
CA LEU A 168 -2.30 -5.31 7.52
C LEU A 168 -1.27 -6.36 7.05
N ALA A 169 -1.34 -6.78 5.79
CA ALA A 169 -0.40 -7.69 5.15
C ALA A 169 0.55 -6.92 4.23
N HIS A 170 1.74 -7.48 3.95
CA HIS A 170 2.62 -6.95 2.92
C HIS A 170 3.36 -8.11 2.19
N LEU A 171 4.64 -7.96 1.91
CA LEU A 171 5.39 -8.93 1.09
C LEU A 171 5.62 -10.27 1.78
N PHE A 172 5.69 -10.30 3.13
CA PHE A 172 6.06 -11.47 3.90
C PHE A 172 5.16 -11.66 5.12
N TRP A 173 4.95 -12.93 5.49
CA TRP A 173 4.22 -13.28 6.71
C TRP A 173 4.94 -12.82 7.96
N ARG A 174 4.33 -11.90 8.71
CA ARG A 174 4.82 -11.35 9.99
C ARG A 174 3.77 -11.48 11.09
N ARG A 175 2.99 -12.56 11.09
CA ARG A 175 2.00 -12.92 12.11
C ARG A 175 0.87 -11.89 12.34
N VAL A 176 0.51 -11.12 11.34
CA VAL A 176 -0.64 -10.20 11.40
C VAL A 176 -1.76 -10.69 10.50
N ALA A 177 -1.55 -10.65 9.20
CA ALA A 177 -2.48 -11.17 8.20
C ALA A 177 -1.73 -11.93 7.12
N ALA A 178 -2.35 -12.98 6.58
CA ALA A 178 -1.77 -13.75 5.50
C ALA A 178 -1.71 -12.92 4.21
N ASN A 179 -0.54 -12.92 3.57
CA ASN A 179 -0.29 -12.17 2.36
C ASN A 179 -0.35 -13.04 1.11
N THR A 180 -0.75 -12.44 0.00
CA THR A 180 -0.60 -13.02 -1.33
C THR A 180 0.85 -12.88 -1.80
N PRO A 181 1.46 -13.93 -2.44
CA PRO A 181 2.76 -13.78 -3.06
C PRO A 181 2.78 -12.62 -4.05
N ALA A 182 3.63 -11.63 -3.80
CA ALA A 182 3.72 -10.42 -4.63
C ALA A 182 5.03 -10.29 -5.40
N LEU A 183 5.97 -11.24 -5.20
CA LEU A 183 7.27 -11.23 -5.88
C LEU A 183 7.12 -11.76 -7.31
N PRO A 184 7.28 -10.92 -8.35
CA PRO A 184 6.82 -11.22 -9.72
C PRO A 184 7.58 -12.36 -10.42
N PHE A 185 8.76 -12.72 -9.94
CA PHE A 185 9.64 -13.72 -10.51
C PHE A 185 9.63 -15.04 -9.74
N LEU A 186 8.95 -15.08 -8.60
CA LEU A 186 8.87 -16.25 -7.75
C LEU A 186 7.49 -16.89 -7.91
N PRO A 187 7.39 -18.10 -8.52
CA PRO A 187 6.11 -18.82 -8.57
C PRO A 187 5.54 -19.03 -7.17
N ASP A 188 4.23 -18.93 -7.01
CA ASP A 188 3.54 -19.07 -5.72
C ASP A 188 3.98 -20.31 -4.93
N ALA A 189 4.18 -21.45 -5.60
CA ALA A 189 4.61 -22.69 -4.96
C ALA A 189 6.02 -22.57 -4.34
N ILE A 190 6.93 -21.88 -5.02
CA ILE A 190 8.29 -21.65 -4.52
C ILE A 190 8.26 -20.59 -3.44
N TYR A 191 7.47 -19.52 -3.62
CA TYR A 191 7.28 -18.51 -2.59
C TYR A 191 6.80 -19.16 -1.28
N ASN A 192 5.74 -19.95 -1.32
CA ASN A 192 5.16 -20.61 -0.15
C ASN A 192 6.09 -21.66 0.49
N LEU A 193 7.04 -22.21 -0.26
CA LEU A 193 8.07 -23.10 0.28
C LEU A 193 9.15 -22.33 1.04
N VAL A 194 9.59 -21.19 0.48
CA VAL A 194 10.66 -20.37 1.07
C VAL A 194 10.13 -19.46 2.20
N PHE A 195 8.90 -18.99 2.05
CA PHE A 195 8.20 -18.08 2.97
C PHE A 195 6.87 -18.69 3.43
N PRO A 196 6.89 -19.75 4.28
CA PRO A 196 5.68 -20.41 4.72
C PRO A 196 4.82 -19.48 5.59
N GLN A 197 3.51 -19.58 5.41
CA GLN A 197 2.53 -18.82 6.18
C GLN A 197 1.69 -19.75 7.06
N ASN A 198 1.05 -19.21 8.10
CA ASN A 198 0.10 -19.96 8.90
C ASN A 198 -1.08 -20.42 8.02
N LYS A 199 -1.51 -21.67 8.24
CA LYS A 199 -2.63 -22.28 7.51
C LYS A 199 -3.92 -22.31 8.35
N ASP A 200 -3.80 -22.14 9.67
CA ASP A 200 -4.90 -22.33 10.60
C ASP A 200 -5.69 -21.04 10.87
N ALA A 201 -5.05 -19.88 10.70
CA ALA A 201 -5.69 -18.57 10.79
C ALA A 201 -5.07 -17.61 9.79
N ALA A 202 -5.88 -17.03 8.92
CA ALA A 202 -5.40 -16.08 7.92
C ALA A 202 -5.28 -14.67 8.51
N LEU A 203 -6.17 -14.29 9.42
CA LEU A 203 -6.05 -13.13 10.31
C LEU A 203 -5.67 -13.62 11.70
N SER A 204 -4.51 -13.22 12.21
CA SER A 204 -4.05 -13.64 13.53
C SER A 204 -4.68 -12.83 14.67
N GLU A 205 -4.39 -13.19 15.92
CA GLU A 205 -4.79 -12.39 17.10
C GLU A 205 -4.27 -10.93 17.02
N LEU A 206 -3.05 -10.72 16.50
CA LEU A 206 -2.53 -9.36 16.28
C LEU A 206 -3.31 -8.63 15.18
N GLY A 207 -3.68 -9.35 14.11
CA GLY A 207 -4.51 -8.81 13.04
C GLY A 207 -5.93 -8.46 13.51
N GLU A 208 -6.54 -9.32 14.33
CA GLU A 208 -7.83 -9.03 14.94
C GLU A 208 -7.80 -7.80 15.86
N ALA A 209 -6.76 -7.71 16.72
CA ALA A 209 -6.58 -6.56 17.60
C ALA A 209 -6.41 -5.27 16.78
N ALA A 210 -5.62 -5.32 15.70
CA ALA A 210 -5.45 -4.19 14.79
C ALA A 210 -6.78 -3.76 14.16
N VAL A 211 -7.54 -4.69 13.58
CA VAL A 211 -8.85 -4.38 12.95
C VAL A 211 -9.83 -3.78 13.95
N LYS A 212 -9.92 -4.33 15.17
CA LYS A 212 -10.81 -3.82 16.23
C LYS A 212 -10.43 -2.38 16.63
N ALA A 213 -9.15 -2.13 16.89
CA ALA A 213 -8.66 -0.79 17.25
C ALA A 213 -8.81 0.22 16.10
N MET A 214 -8.53 -0.20 14.86
CA MET A 214 -8.74 0.62 13.66
C MET A 214 -10.22 0.98 13.48
N TYR A 215 -11.10 -0.01 13.63
CA TYR A 215 -12.55 0.21 13.55
C TYR A 215 -13.04 1.20 14.62
N GLU A 216 -12.59 1.06 15.86
CA GLU A 216 -12.92 1.95 16.97
C GLU A 216 -12.51 3.40 16.67
N ARG A 217 -11.29 3.59 16.16
CA ARG A 217 -10.68 4.90 15.91
C ARG A 217 -10.91 5.41 14.48
N LYS A 218 -11.71 4.73 13.67
CA LYS A 218 -11.99 5.03 12.26
C LYS A 218 -10.75 5.05 11.36
N VAL A 219 -9.62 4.44 11.76
CA VAL A 219 -8.48 4.21 10.86
C VAL A 219 -8.90 3.15 9.85
N LEU A 220 -8.79 3.43 8.55
CA LEU A 220 -9.32 2.54 7.52
C LEU A 220 -8.47 1.27 7.39
N VAL A 221 -9.13 0.14 7.20
CA VAL A 221 -8.43 -1.11 6.84
C VAL A 221 -8.13 -1.11 5.35
N ASP A 222 -6.86 -1.25 5.01
CA ASP A 222 -6.38 -1.50 3.66
C ASP A 222 -6.09 -2.99 3.48
N ILE A 223 -6.79 -3.61 2.52
CA ILE A 223 -6.70 -5.04 2.22
C ILE A 223 -5.72 -5.37 1.09
N SER A 224 -4.96 -4.39 0.59
CA SER A 224 -3.89 -4.64 -0.37
C SER A 224 -2.93 -5.70 0.18
N HIS A 225 -2.33 -6.51 -0.68
CA HIS A 225 -1.47 -7.64 -0.33
C HIS A 225 -2.13 -8.81 0.41
N MET A 226 -3.32 -8.68 0.94
CA MET A 226 -3.95 -9.75 1.72
C MET A 226 -4.35 -10.94 0.83
N ARG A 227 -4.20 -12.15 1.37
CA ARG A 227 -4.73 -13.37 0.77
C ARG A 227 -6.26 -13.41 0.93
N ASP A 228 -6.95 -14.06 -0.02
CA ASP A 228 -8.43 -14.06 -0.07
C ASP A 228 -9.09 -14.49 1.24
N ASP A 229 -8.56 -15.49 1.94
CA ASP A 229 -9.07 -15.94 3.23
C ASP A 229 -8.87 -14.89 4.35
N ALA A 230 -7.72 -14.19 4.36
CA ALA A 230 -7.49 -13.09 5.28
C ALA A 230 -8.44 -11.90 5.01
N ILE A 231 -8.73 -11.63 3.74
CA ILE A 231 -9.75 -10.64 3.33
C ILE A 231 -11.12 -11.06 3.88
N ASP A 232 -11.49 -12.33 3.70
CA ASP A 232 -12.78 -12.84 4.17
C ASP A 232 -12.93 -12.76 5.69
N GLU A 233 -11.91 -13.16 6.46
CA GLU A 233 -11.89 -13.05 7.93
C GLU A 233 -11.95 -11.58 8.38
N THR A 234 -11.21 -10.68 7.74
CA THR A 234 -11.23 -9.24 8.03
C THR A 234 -12.61 -8.62 7.83
N PHE A 235 -13.24 -8.90 6.70
CA PHE A 235 -14.60 -8.39 6.46
C PHE A 235 -15.63 -9.00 7.42
N ALA A 236 -15.51 -10.30 7.72
CA ALA A 236 -16.41 -10.95 8.67
C ALA A 236 -16.32 -10.29 10.07
N LEU A 237 -15.11 -9.95 10.52
CA LEU A 237 -14.88 -9.23 11.76
C LEU A 237 -15.50 -7.82 11.72
N ILE A 238 -15.28 -7.06 10.65
CA ILE A 238 -15.85 -5.71 10.52
C ILE A 238 -17.39 -5.76 10.48
N GLU A 239 -17.97 -6.73 9.75
CA GLU A 239 -19.43 -6.93 9.69
C GLU A 239 -20.02 -7.30 11.06
N ALA A 240 -19.29 -8.07 11.87
CA ALA A 240 -19.70 -8.37 13.25
C ALA A 240 -19.66 -7.11 14.13
N LEU A 241 -18.63 -6.28 14.01
CA LEU A 241 -18.51 -4.99 14.71
C LEU A 241 -19.60 -3.99 14.28
N ASP A 242 -19.95 -3.93 12.99
CA ASP A 242 -21.07 -3.09 12.52
C ASP A 242 -22.38 -3.52 13.17
N LYS A 243 -22.63 -4.82 13.24
CA LYS A 243 -23.84 -5.37 13.86
C LYS A 243 -23.88 -5.09 15.37
N GLU A 244 -22.75 -5.21 16.04
CA GLU A 244 -22.63 -4.95 17.49
C GLU A 244 -22.86 -3.48 17.82
N THR A 245 -22.26 -2.58 17.03
CA THR A 245 -22.32 -1.13 17.27
C THR A 245 -23.51 -0.44 16.62
N GLY A 246 -24.22 -1.10 15.70
CA GLY A 246 -25.25 -0.49 14.88
C GLY A 246 -24.74 0.52 13.84
N ARG A 247 -23.45 0.47 13.51
CA ARG A 247 -22.82 1.38 12.54
C ARG A 247 -23.28 1.04 11.12
N ASP A 248 -23.62 2.06 10.34
CA ASP A 248 -23.83 1.91 8.91
C ASP A 248 -22.51 1.47 8.25
N PRO A 249 -22.48 0.39 7.45
CA PRO A 249 -21.27 -0.05 6.75
C PRO A 249 -20.57 1.05 5.95
N ARG A 250 -21.32 2.00 5.40
CA ARG A 250 -20.76 3.13 4.64
C ARG A 250 -20.03 4.17 5.52
N ALA A 251 -20.28 4.17 6.82
CA ALA A 251 -19.58 5.03 7.77
C ALA A 251 -18.16 4.51 8.10
N TYR A 252 -17.82 3.29 7.66
CA TYR A 252 -16.49 2.71 7.80
C TYR A 252 -16.08 2.02 6.49
N PRO A 253 -15.57 2.75 5.50
CA PRO A 253 -15.08 2.21 4.26
C PRO A 253 -13.90 1.24 4.48
N VAL A 254 -13.85 0.17 3.68
CA VAL A 254 -12.66 -0.67 3.51
C VAL A 254 -12.07 -0.36 2.15
N ILE A 255 -10.76 -0.26 2.06
CA ILE A 255 -10.07 0.10 0.82
C ILE A 255 -9.06 -0.96 0.40
N ALA A 256 -8.70 -0.95 -0.88
CA ALA A 256 -7.45 -1.48 -1.37
C ALA A 256 -6.65 -0.28 -1.93
N SER A 257 -5.63 0.15 -1.21
CA SER A 257 -4.91 1.38 -1.56
C SER A 257 -4.16 1.27 -2.88
N HIS A 258 -3.67 0.05 -3.23
CA HIS A 258 -2.95 -0.25 -4.45
C HIS A 258 -3.16 -1.71 -4.89
N SER A 259 -3.99 -1.91 -5.90
CA SER A 259 -4.36 -3.24 -6.43
C SER A 259 -4.96 -3.08 -7.84
N GLY A 260 -5.75 -4.05 -8.28
CA GLY A 260 -6.49 -4.02 -9.53
C GLY A 260 -7.61 -5.07 -9.56
N TYR A 261 -8.29 -5.18 -10.70
CA TYR A 261 -9.26 -6.25 -10.94
C TYR A 261 -8.54 -7.55 -11.30
N ARG A 262 -9.00 -8.67 -10.76
CA ARG A 262 -8.42 -10.00 -11.00
C ARG A 262 -8.87 -10.55 -12.35
N PHE A 263 -8.09 -10.26 -13.38
CA PHE A 263 -8.22 -10.97 -14.64
C PHE A 263 -7.50 -12.32 -14.54
N GLY A 264 -8.24 -13.40 -14.85
CA GLY A 264 -7.66 -14.75 -14.80
C GLY A 264 -7.18 -15.19 -13.41
N GLY A 265 -5.95 -15.65 -13.31
CA GLY A 265 -5.36 -16.24 -12.10
C GLY A 265 -4.51 -15.33 -11.24
N GLN A 266 -4.48 -14.02 -11.50
CA GLN A 266 -3.63 -13.06 -10.77
C GLN A 266 -4.17 -12.79 -9.37
N LYS A 267 -3.74 -13.57 -8.39
CA LYS A 267 -4.27 -13.53 -7.01
C LYS A 267 -3.95 -12.26 -6.23
N TYR A 268 -2.94 -11.49 -6.64
CA TYR A 268 -2.66 -10.20 -6.06
C TYR A 268 -3.83 -9.21 -6.23
N ASN A 269 -4.48 -9.27 -7.39
CA ASN A 269 -5.62 -8.44 -7.71
C ASN A 269 -6.92 -8.99 -7.10
N LEU A 270 -7.91 -8.14 -6.96
CA LEU A 270 -9.14 -8.39 -6.22
C LEU A 270 -10.17 -9.15 -7.05
N SER A 271 -10.83 -10.12 -6.42
CA SER A 271 -11.96 -10.83 -7.01
C SER A 271 -13.22 -9.95 -7.09
N ASP A 272 -14.16 -10.31 -7.97
CA ASP A 272 -15.49 -9.67 -8.04
C ASP A 272 -16.15 -9.57 -6.68
N ARG A 273 -16.13 -10.67 -5.90
CA ARG A 273 -16.69 -10.73 -4.55
C ARG A 273 -16.09 -9.67 -3.63
N THR A 274 -14.77 -9.50 -3.66
CA THR A 274 -14.07 -8.52 -2.84
C THR A 274 -14.41 -7.10 -3.26
N ILE A 275 -14.44 -6.83 -4.58
CA ILE A 275 -14.79 -5.52 -5.13
C ILE A 275 -16.21 -5.12 -4.73
N VAL A 276 -17.18 -6.03 -4.83
CA VAL A 276 -18.56 -5.79 -4.39
C VAL A 276 -18.61 -5.42 -2.90
N ARG A 277 -17.85 -6.11 -2.04
CA ARG A 277 -17.80 -5.79 -0.59
C ARG A 277 -17.20 -4.42 -0.32
N ILE A 278 -16.13 -4.04 -1.04
CA ILE A 278 -15.56 -2.68 -0.98
C ILE A 278 -16.62 -1.66 -1.40
N ALA A 279 -17.29 -1.89 -2.53
CA ALA A 279 -18.29 -0.99 -3.10
C ALA A 279 -19.50 -0.75 -2.18
N VAL A 280 -20.02 -1.82 -1.57
CA VAL A 280 -21.17 -1.75 -0.61
C VAL A 280 -20.80 -0.85 0.57
N ARG A 281 -19.55 -0.84 0.99
CA ARG A 281 -19.04 0.00 2.09
C ARG A 281 -18.61 1.41 1.65
N GLY A 282 -18.80 1.76 0.38
CA GLY A 282 -18.36 3.06 -0.15
C GLY A 282 -16.84 3.19 -0.26
N GLY A 283 -16.11 2.08 -0.23
CA GLY A 283 -14.68 2.05 -0.38
C GLY A 283 -14.19 2.24 -1.82
N VAL A 284 -12.89 2.16 -2.00
CA VAL A 284 -12.21 2.35 -3.29
C VAL A 284 -11.07 1.36 -3.49
N VAL A 285 -10.72 1.16 -4.75
CA VAL A 285 -9.54 0.41 -5.20
C VAL A 285 -8.61 1.39 -5.90
N GLY A 286 -7.44 1.65 -5.30
CA GLY A 286 -6.36 2.38 -5.93
C GLY A 286 -5.68 1.48 -6.97
N LEU A 287 -5.51 1.95 -8.20
CA LEU A 287 -4.83 1.18 -9.23
C LEU A 287 -3.32 1.30 -9.07
N ILE A 288 -2.67 0.16 -8.86
CA ILE A 288 -1.20 0.06 -8.78
C ILE A 288 -0.57 0.22 -10.17
N PHE A 289 0.65 0.78 -10.23
CA PHE A 289 1.38 0.97 -11.50
C PHE A 289 2.49 -0.06 -11.75
N ALA A 290 2.52 -1.14 -10.98
CA ALA A 290 3.43 -2.24 -11.22
C ALA A 290 3.00 -3.07 -12.43
N GLN A 291 3.81 -3.16 -13.48
CA GLN A 291 3.48 -3.92 -14.70
C GLN A 291 3.18 -5.39 -14.45
N HIS A 292 3.84 -6.00 -13.46
CA HIS A 292 3.65 -7.42 -13.14
C HIS A 292 2.34 -7.68 -12.36
N GLN A 293 1.75 -6.65 -11.77
CA GLN A 293 0.49 -6.74 -11.01
C GLN A 293 -0.70 -6.34 -11.89
N ILE A 294 -0.58 -5.23 -12.62
CA ILE A 294 -1.59 -4.77 -13.56
C ILE A 294 -1.44 -5.53 -14.88
N ASN A 295 -2.25 -6.55 -15.07
CA ASN A 295 -2.39 -7.26 -16.32
C ASN A 295 -3.88 -7.51 -16.57
N ASP A 296 -4.20 -7.83 -17.82
CA ASP A 296 -5.57 -8.01 -18.28
C ASP A 296 -5.95 -9.49 -18.47
N GLY A 297 -5.25 -10.40 -17.79
CA GLY A 297 -5.41 -11.84 -17.93
C GLY A 297 -4.80 -12.41 -19.20
N LEU A 298 -4.27 -11.58 -20.08
CA LEU A 298 -3.46 -11.97 -21.24
C LEU A 298 -2.02 -12.21 -20.77
N ARG A 299 -1.21 -12.88 -21.57
CA ARG A 299 0.23 -13.06 -21.28
C ARG A 299 0.85 -11.68 -21.04
N ARG A 300 1.80 -11.58 -20.08
CA ARG A 300 2.57 -10.38 -19.73
C ARG A 300 2.77 -9.45 -20.94
N THR A 301 1.88 -8.52 -21.11
CA THR A 301 2.04 -7.43 -22.08
C THR A 301 2.75 -6.32 -21.32
N GLU A 302 4.06 -6.21 -21.52
CA GLU A 302 4.80 -5.06 -21.04
C GLU A 302 4.31 -3.83 -21.80
N THR A 303 3.69 -2.89 -21.10
CA THR A 303 3.38 -1.58 -21.68
C THR A 303 4.68 -0.80 -21.85
N LYS A 304 4.82 -0.12 -22.98
CA LYS A 304 6.00 0.69 -23.31
C LYS A 304 5.68 2.17 -23.44
N THR A 305 4.41 2.47 -23.65
CA THR A 305 3.92 3.83 -23.88
C THR A 305 2.79 4.17 -22.91
N LEU A 306 2.60 5.46 -22.64
CA LEU A 306 1.47 5.95 -21.86
C LEU A 306 0.12 5.50 -22.43
N GLY A 307 -0.04 5.48 -23.77
CA GLY A 307 -1.27 5.04 -24.40
C GLY A 307 -1.60 3.57 -24.11
N GLU A 308 -0.60 2.68 -24.14
CA GLU A 308 -0.77 1.26 -23.75
C GLU A 308 -1.11 1.12 -22.27
N SER A 309 -0.48 1.92 -21.40
CA SER A 309 -0.76 1.95 -19.97
C SER A 309 -2.17 2.42 -19.66
N VAL A 310 -2.63 3.48 -20.32
CA VAL A 310 -4.02 3.96 -20.22
C VAL A 310 -5.01 2.89 -20.69
N ALA A 311 -4.70 2.16 -21.76
CA ALA A 311 -5.57 1.09 -22.26
C ALA A 311 -5.72 -0.06 -21.24
N ILE A 312 -4.65 -0.45 -20.55
CA ILE A 312 -4.71 -1.47 -19.48
C ILE A 312 -5.46 -0.94 -18.26
N LEU A 313 -5.12 0.26 -17.78
CA LEU A 313 -5.81 0.88 -16.65
C LEU A 313 -7.31 1.01 -16.92
N ALA A 314 -7.70 1.38 -18.14
CA ALA A 314 -9.10 1.48 -18.53
C ALA A 314 -9.85 0.14 -18.36
N ARG A 315 -9.24 -0.98 -18.70
CA ARG A 315 -9.87 -2.30 -18.45
C ARG A 315 -10.13 -2.58 -16.99
N HIS A 316 -9.20 -2.20 -16.10
CA HIS A 316 -9.39 -2.32 -14.66
C HIS A 316 -10.48 -1.36 -14.16
N ILE A 317 -10.49 -0.11 -14.64
CA ILE A 317 -11.52 0.89 -14.32
C ILE A 317 -12.91 0.37 -14.72
N ASP A 318 -13.05 -0.10 -15.95
CA ASP A 318 -14.32 -0.59 -16.48
C ASP A 318 -14.82 -1.83 -15.71
N ALA A 319 -13.92 -2.72 -15.29
CA ALA A 319 -14.26 -3.93 -14.56
C ALA A 319 -14.62 -3.65 -13.07
N ILE A 320 -13.96 -2.69 -12.42
CA ILE A 320 -14.23 -2.31 -11.03
C ILE A 320 -15.44 -1.38 -10.93
N GLY A 321 -15.61 -0.50 -11.91
CA GLY A 321 -16.56 0.60 -11.92
C GLY A 321 -15.90 1.93 -11.52
N PRO A 322 -15.98 2.97 -12.39
CA PRO A 322 -15.28 4.24 -12.20
C PRO A 322 -15.52 4.91 -10.83
N GLN A 323 -16.71 4.73 -10.25
CA GLN A 323 -17.10 5.29 -8.95
C GLN A 323 -16.39 4.66 -7.75
N HIS A 324 -15.65 3.56 -7.96
CA HIS A 324 -14.92 2.83 -6.92
C HIS A 324 -13.42 2.74 -7.20
N VAL A 325 -12.92 3.47 -8.17
CA VAL A 325 -11.50 3.50 -8.56
C VAL A 325 -10.84 4.80 -8.12
N ALA A 326 -9.58 4.69 -7.71
CA ALA A 326 -8.67 5.80 -7.50
C ALA A 326 -7.29 5.45 -8.06
N LEU A 327 -6.33 6.38 -8.01
CA LEU A 327 -4.93 6.08 -8.26
C LEU A 327 -4.26 5.65 -6.96
N GLY A 328 -3.43 4.62 -7.02
CA GLY A 328 -2.60 4.14 -5.92
C GLY A 328 -1.28 3.67 -6.51
N SER A 329 -0.43 4.62 -6.88
CA SER A 329 0.69 4.40 -7.81
C SER A 329 1.72 3.39 -7.34
N ASP A 330 1.95 3.32 -6.04
CA ASP A 330 3.01 2.54 -5.39
C ASP A 330 4.43 2.94 -5.87
N LEU A 331 4.59 4.20 -6.31
CA LEU A 331 5.89 4.73 -6.71
C LEU A 331 6.84 4.75 -5.51
N ASP A 332 8.09 4.33 -5.75
CA ASP A 332 9.13 4.02 -4.75
C ASP A 332 8.83 2.82 -3.82
N GLY A 333 7.74 2.07 -4.02
CA GLY A 333 7.37 0.85 -3.31
C GLY A 333 7.95 -0.44 -3.91
N PHE A 334 9.15 -0.41 -4.50
CA PHE A 334 9.82 -1.54 -5.15
C PHE A 334 9.15 -2.04 -6.44
N ILE A 335 8.25 -1.26 -7.02
CA ILE A 335 7.62 -1.58 -8.29
C ILE A 335 8.55 -1.19 -9.46
N LYS A 336 9.10 -2.18 -10.13
CA LYS A 336 9.88 -2.02 -11.36
C LYS A 336 9.78 -3.29 -12.19
N PRO A 337 9.43 -3.22 -13.45
CA PRO A 337 9.06 -2.01 -14.19
C PRO A 337 7.70 -1.44 -13.79
N THR A 338 7.59 -0.12 -13.90
CA THR A 338 6.33 0.61 -13.86
C THR A 338 5.59 0.50 -15.19
N LEU A 339 4.35 0.90 -15.24
CA LEU A 339 3.59 1.04 -16.50
C LEU A 339 4.33 2.00 -17.45
N GLY A 340 4.40 1.64 -18.72
CA GLY A 340 5.14 2.40 -19.74
C GLY A 340 4.67 3.86 -19.83
N GLY A 341 5.64 4.77 -19.87
CA GLY A 341 5.39 6.21 -19.88
C GLY A 341 5.01 6.79 -18.49
N ILE A 342 5.17 6.00 -17.40
CA ILE A 342 4.98 6.45 -16.03
C ILE A 342 6.19 6.00 -15.23
N GLU A 343 7.22 6.84 -15.14
CA GLU A 343 8.46 6.53 -14.44
C GLU A 343 8.55 7.23 -13.08
N THR A 344 7.99 8.42 -12.95
CA THR A 344 8.02 9.26 -11.77
C THR A 344 6.66 9.86 -11.46
N ALA A 345 6.51 10.49 -10.30
CA ALA A 345 5.29 11.21 -9.96
C ALA A 345 4.95 12.37 -10.93
N ALA A 346 5.95 12.93 -11.65
CA ALA A 346 5.70 13.95 -12.66
C ALA A 346 4.87 13.45 -13.85
N ASP A 347 4.95 12.15 -14.14
CA ASP A 347 4.22 11.54 -15.27
C ASP A 347 2.72 11.35 -14.98
N LEU A 348 2.28 11.65 -13.75
CA LEU A 348 0.87 11.59 -13.36
C LEU A 348 0.03 12.68 -14.04
N ALA A 349 0.59 13.86 -14.35
CA ALA A 349 -0.13 14.92 -15.07
C ALA A 349 -0.52 14.50 -16.51
N PRO A 350 0.40 13.96 -17.35
CA PRO A 350 0.02 13.42 -18.65
C PRO A 350 -0.92 12.21 -18.55
N LEU A 351 -0.78 11.35 -17.52
CA LEU A 351 -1.73 10.26 -17.28
C LEU A 351 -3.13 10.80 -16.99
N ALA A 352 -3.26 11.81 -16.14
CA ALA A 352 -4.53 12.43 -15.81
C ALA A 352 -5.20 13.05 -17.05
N ALA A 353 -4.43 13.72 -17.90
CA ALA A 353 -4.93 14.27 -19.17
C ALA A 353 -5.47 13.17 -20.10
N ALA A 354 -4.77 12.04 -20.18
CA ALA A 354 -5.21 10.90 -20.98
C ALA A 354 -6.47 10.23 -20.40
N LEU A 355 -6.58 10.10 -19.06
CA LEU A 355 -7.79 9.59 -18.40
C LEU A 355 -8.97 10.54 -18.56
N LYS A 356 -8.79 11.86 -18.49
CA LYS A 356 -9.84 12.86 -18.77
C LYS A 356 -10.35 12.76 -20.19
N SER A 357 -9.49 12.49 -21.15
CA SER A 357 -9.89 12.25 -22.54
C SER A 357 -10.69 10.95 -22.70
N ARG A 358 -10.35 9.91 -21.94
CA ARG A 358 -10.99 8.59 -22.02
C ARG A 358 -12.30 8.51 -21.26
N TYR A 359 -12.40 9.19 -20.10
CA TYR A 359 -13.51 9.19 -19.16
C TYR A 359 -13.98 10.62 -18.87
N PRO A 360 -14.53 11.34 -19.86
CA PRO A 360 -14.84 12.77 -19.70
C PRO A 360 -15.88 13.07 -18.61
N ALA A 361 -16.71 12.11 -18.25
CA ALA A 361 -17.72 12.26 -17.18
C ALA A 361 -17.21 11.78 -15.79
N GLU A 362 -16.33 10.78 -15.76
CA GLU A 362 -15.94 10.07 -14.54
C GLU A 362 -14.49 10.38 -14.08
N ALA A 363 -13.72 11.11 -14.91
CA ALA A 363 -12.30 11.32 -14.61
C ALA A 363 -12.04 12.05 -13.30
N ASP A 364 -12.87 13.03 -12.93
CA ASP A 364 -12.71 13.73 -11.66
C ASP A 364 -13.01 12.81 -10.46
N ASP A 365 -13.91 11.85 -10.62
CA ASP A 365 -14.16 10.83 -9.60
C ASP A 365 -12.95 9.90 -9.46
N ILE A 366 -12.40 9.39 -10.57
CA ILE A 366 -11.24 8.50 -10.61
C ILE A 366 -9.99 9.19 -10.04
N LEU A 367 -9.77 10.45 -10.44
CA LEU A 367 -8.55 11.19 -10.12
C LEU A 367 -8.58 11.85 -8.73
N GLU A 368 -9.77 12.13 -8.18
CA GLU A 368 -9.87 12.89 -6.94
C GLU A 368 -11.04 12.49 -6.04
N ASN A 369 -12.30 12.57 -6.51
CA ASN A 369 -13.46 12.55 -5.63
C ASN A 369 -13.62 11.24 -4.86
N ASN A 370 -13.34 10.09 -5.48
CA ASN A 370 -13.43 8.78 -4.83
C ASN A 370 -12.42 8.65 -3.69
N ALA A 371 -11.16 9.05 -3.92
CA ALA A 371 -10.13 9.07 -2.90
C ALA A 371 -10.47 10.07 -1.79
N ARG A 372 -10.88 11.29 -2.14
CA ARG A 372 -11.28 12.34 -1.19
C ARG A 372 -12.42 11.87 -0.28
N ARG A 373 -13.40 11.12 -0.83
CA ARG A 373 -14.53 10.56 -0.06
C ARG A 373 -14.06 9.66 1.07
N VAL A 374 -13.16 8.71 0.80
CA VAL A 374 -12.66 7.77 1.82
C VAL A 374 -11.73 8.47 2.81
N ILE A 375 -10.93 9.44 2.37
CA ILE A 375 -10.10 10.25 3.27
C ILE A 375 -11.00 11.07 4.21
N ALA A 376 -12.04 11.72 3.68
CA ALA A 376 -12.98 12.49 4.50
C ALA A 376 -13.71 11.63 5.53
N ALA A 377 -14.09 10.38 5.18
CA ALA A 377 -14.76 9.46 6.10
C ALA A 377 -13.89 9.11 7.34
N ARG A 378 -12.56 9.17 7.22
CA ARG A 378 -11.63 8.96 8.33
C ARG A 378 -11.69 10.10 9.35
N PHE A 379 -11.86 11.33 8.88
CA PHE A 379 -11.79 12.55 9.69
C PHE A 379 -13.18 13.13 10.05
N ALA A 380 -14.26 12.43 9.67
CA ALA A 380 -15.65 12.80 9.95
C ALA A 380 -16.07 12.54 11.42
#